data_dfef351c7aa7e9701c3ce0d1444a0cd7
#
_entry.id   dfef351c7aa7e9701c3ce0d1444a0cd7
#
_cell.length_a   1.000
_cell.length_b   1.000
_cell.length_c   1.000
_cell.angle_alpha   90.00
_cell.angle_beta   90.00
_cell.angle_gamma   90.00
#
_symmetry.space_group_name_H-M   'P 1'
#
loop_
_entity.id
_entity.type
_entity.pdbx_description
1 polymer ?
#
loop_
_entity_poly.entity_id
_entity_poly.type
_entity_poly.pdbx_seq_one_letter_code
_entity_poly.pdbx_strand_id
1 'polypeptide(L)'
;VEASLEKQTARLDQITEGLGQTSRFLENALTRHIQKRLQKSYPSISLDALVKAREEHKKSTVFAEGCCFYKLFSLFFIGALLGDITETIFCRITAGVWMSRSSVIYGPFSIVWGLGCAFLTLLLYRYRNKSDGSIFLAGTLLGGAYEYICSVFTEMVFGTIFWDYSGFAFNLGGRINLLYCFFWGIAAV
;
A
#
# COMPACT_ATOMS: atom_id res chain seq x y z
N VAL A 1 -9.78 -37.98 14.42
CA VAL A 1 -9.48 -36.51 14.35
C VAL A 1 -8.07 -36.29 13.80
N GLU A 2 -7.06 -37.02 14.33
CA GLU A 2 -5.65 -36.89 13.88
C GLU A 2 -5.45 -37.20 12.40
N ALA A 3 -5.96 -38.29 11.88
CA ALA A 3 -5.85 -38.68 10.48
C ALA A 3 -6.53 -37.64 9.50
N SER A 4 -7.53 -36.90 9.97
CA SER A 4 -8.15 -35.83 9.19
C SER A 4 -7.29 -34.57 9.17
N LEU A 5 -6.61 -34.27 10.26
CA LEU A 5 -5.67 -33.15 10.37
C LEU A 5 -4.41 -33.39 9.52
N GLU A 6 -3.83 -34.61 9.57
CA GLU A 6 -2.70 -34.97 8.70
C GLU A 6 -3.04 -34.86 7.21
N LYS A 7 -4.24 -35.27 6.81
CA LYS A 7 -4.69 -35.12 5.41
C LYS A 7 -4.87 -33.68 4.99
N GLN A 8 -5.30 -32.82 5.90
CA GLN A 8 -5.45 -31.38 5.62
C GLN A 8 -4.10 -30.67 5.55
N THR A 9 -3.16 -30.99 6.45
CA THR A 9 -1.79 -30.45 6.38
C THR A 9 -1.08 -30.87 5.11
N ALA A 10 -1.14 -32.15 4.72
CA ALA A 10 -0.57 -32.61 3.45
C ALA A 10 -1.15 -31.92 2.23
N ARG A 11 -2.46 -31.57 2.23
CA ARG A 11 -3.08 -30.78 1.16
C ARG A 11 -2.59 -29.33 1.15
N LEU A 12 -2.43 -28.72 2.31
CA LEU A 12 -1.89 -27.36 2.43
C LEU A 12 -0.45 -27.29 1.93
N ASP A 13 0.37 -28.29 2.27
CA ASP A 13 1.75 -28.36 1.81
C ASP A 13 1.83 -28.50 0.29
N GLN A 14 0.99 -29.35 -0.32
CA GLN A 14 0.91 -29.47 -1.79
C GLN A 14 0.47 -28.16 -2.46
N ILE A 15 -0.51 -27.44 -1.90
CA ILE A 15 -0.95 -26.16 -2.44
C ILE A 15 0.16 -25.12 -2.31
N THR A 16 0.83 -25.08 -1.18
CA THR A 16 1.94 -24.12 -0.92
C THR A 16 3.12 -24.40 -1.86
N GLU A 17 3.44 -25.65 -2.10
CA GLU A 17 4.50 -26.04 -3.03
C GLU A 17 4.12 -25.69 -4.48
N GLY A 18 2.87 -25.94 -4.90
CA GLY A 18 2.35 -25.57 -6.23
C GLY A 18 2.34 -24.06 -6.45
N LEU A 19 1.95 -23.28 -5.45
CA LEU A 19 2.01 -21.82 -5.49
C LEU A 19 3.45 -21.34 -5.58
N GLY A 20 4.36 -21.93 -4.83
CA GLY A 20 5.79 -21.63 -4.88
C GLY A 20 6.41 -21.91 -6.26
N GLN A 21 6.06 -23.00 -6.90
CA GLN A 21 6.52 -23.33 -8.26
C GLN A 21 5.96 -22.37 -9.30
N THR A 22 4.66 -22.03 -9.21
CA THR A 22 4.02 -21.08 -10.11
C THR A 22 4.61 -19.68 -9.98
N SER A 23 4.85 -19.23 -8.75
CA SER A 23 5.51 -17.95 -8.47
C SER A 23 6.91 -17.88 -9.07
N ARG A 24 7.73 -18.93 -8.89
CA ARG A 24 9.08 -19.03 -9.47
C ARG A 24 9.05 -19.04 -11.01
N PHE A 25 8.06 -19.70 -11.60
CA PHE A 25 7.89 -19.73 -13.06
C PHE A 25 7.57 -18.32 -13.59
N LEU A 26 6.62 -17.63 -12.99
CA LEU A 26 6.24 -16.26 -13.38
C LEU A 26 7.41 -15.28 -13.18
N GLU A 27 8.11 -15.38 -12.06
CA GLU A 27 9.28 -14.56 -11.76
C GLU A 27 10.40 -14.76 -12.79
N ASN A 28 10.66 -16.00 -13.17
CA ASN A 28 11.66 -16.33 -14.18
C ASN A 28 11.25 -15.87 -15.59
N ALA A 29 9.98 -15.99 -15.94
CA ALA A 29 9.46 -15.53 -17.22
C ALA A 29 9.53 -14.01 -17.34
N LEU A 30 9.12 -13.29 -16.30
CA LEU A 30 9.19 -11.83 -16.23
C LEU A 30 10.64 -11.34 -16.30
N THR A 31 11.53 -11.99 -15.53
CA THR A 31 12.96 -11.67 -15.53
C THR A 31 13.56 -11.82 -16.92
N ARG A 32 13.28 -12.93 -17.62
CA ARG A 32 13.78 -13.15 -18.99
C ARG A 32 13.26 -12.07 -19.96
N HIS A 33 12.01 -11.65 -19.80
CA HIS A 33 11.43 -10.60 -20.64
C HIS A 33 12.11 -9.25 -20.41
N ILE A 34 12.30 -8.88 -19.14
CA ILE A 34 12.98 -7.64 -18.74
C ILE A 34 14.44 -7.66 -19.20
N GLN A 35 15.15 -8.78 -19.00
CA GLN A 35 16.54 -8.95 -19.45
C GLN A 35 16.69 -8.76 -20.97
N LYS A 36 15.80 -9.37 -21.77
CA LYS A 36 15.82 -9.18 -23.22
C LYS A 36 15.59 -7.72 -23.63
N ARG A 37 14.70 -7.00 -22.95
CA ARG A 37 14.47 -5.56 -23.20
C ARG A 37 15.67 -4.70 -22.80
N LEU A 38 16.24 -4.96 -21.62
CA LEU A 38 17.43 -4.23 -21.14
C LEU A 38 18.63 -4.45 -22.04
N GLN A 39 18.89 -5.69 -22.48
CA GLN A 39 20.01 -5.99 -23.36
C GLN A 39 19.85 -5.35 -24.73
N LYS A 40 18.60 -5.19 -25.24
CA LYS A 40 18.32 -4.47 -26.48
C LYS A 40 18.53 -2.95 -26.34
N SER A 41 18.22 -2.38 -25.17
CA SER A 41 18.31 -0.93 -24.90
C SER A 41 19.72 -0.51 -24.45
N TYR A 42 20.44 -1.42 -23.80
CA TYR A 42 21.78 -1.16 -23.22
C TYR A 42 22.75 -2.31 -23.52
N PRO A 43 23.27 -2.42 -24.75
CA PRO A 43 24.15 -3.53 -25.16
C PRO A 43 25.44 -3.64 -24.34
N SER A 44 25.86 -2.56 -23.68
CA SER A 44 27.09 -2.48 -22.87
C SER A 44 26.97 -3.09 -21.47
N ILE A 45 25.75 -3.42 -21.02
CA ILE A 45 25.54 -4.02 -19.69
C ILE A 45 25.64 -5.53 -19.83
N SER A 46 26.69 -6.13 -19.25
CA SER A 46 26.85 -7.58 -19.29
C SER A 46 25.75 -8.28 -18.48
N LEU A 47 25.23 -9.36 -19.01
CA LEU A 47 24.21 -10.17 -18.34
C LEU A 47 24.70 -10.66 -16.96
N ASP A 48 25.98 -10.98 -16.87
CA ASP A 48 26.62 -11.46 -15.63
C ASP A 48 26.63 -10.41 -14.53
N ALA A 49 26.80 -9.12 -14.89
CA ALA A 49 26.73 -8.03 -13.91
C ALA A 49 25.31 -7.87 -13.35
N LEU A 50 24.28 -8.05 -14.19
CA LEU A 50 22.87 -8.00 -13.74
C LEU A 50 22.52 -9.20 -12.85
N VAL A 51 22.99 -10.40 -13.21
CA VAL A 51 22.78 -11.61 -12.41
C VAL A 51 23.49 -11.49 -11.05
N LYS A 52 24.75 -11.00 -11.05
CA LYS A 52 25.51 -10.78 -9.82
C LYS A 52 24.85 -9.74 -8.90
N ALA A 53 24.43 -8.61 -9.45
CA ALA A 53 23.69 -7.58 -8.69
C ALA A 53 22.37 -8.12 -8.13
N ARG A 54 21.68 -9.02 -8.86
CA ARG A 54 20.47 -9.69 -8.38
C ARG A 54 20.75 -10.67 -7.25
N GLU A 55 21.82 -11.45 -7.34
CA GLU A 55 22.23 -12.39 -6.28
C GLU A 55 22.68 -11.67 -5.00
N GLU A 56 23.38 -10.56 -5.14
CA GLU A 56 23.73 -9.69 -4.02
C GLU A 56 22.49 -9.10 -3.34
N HIS A 57 21.51 -8.66 -4.14
CA HIS A 57 20.22 -8.17 -3.61
C HIS A 57 19.38 -9.28 -2.94
N LYS A 58 19.49 -10.52 -3.42
CA LYS A 58 18.79 -11.68 -2.84
C LYS A 58 19.41 -12.15 -1.53
N LYS A 59 20.66 -11.78 -1.24
CA LYS A 59 21.34 -12.06 0.04
C LYS A 59 20.96 -11.10 1.15
N SER A 60 20.18 -10.06 0.88
CA SER A 60 19.64 -9.19 1.92
C SER A 60 18.72 -9.99 2.84
N THR A 61 19.12 -10.11 4.10
CA THR A 61 18.39 -10.81 5.17
C THR A 61 17.36 -9.91 5.86
N VAL A 62 17.25 -8.66 5.44
CA VAL A 62 16.36 -7.67 6.06
C VAL A 62 14.96 -7.79 5.46
N PHE A 63 13.98 -8.12 6.34
CA PHE A 63 12.57 -8.17 5.94
C PHE A 63 12.12 -6.80 5.41
N ALA A 64 11.40 -6.82 4.29
CA ALA A 64 10.81 -5.63 3.66
C ALA A 64 11.83 -4.52 3.31
N GLU A 65 13.08 -4.89 2.98
CA GLU A 65 14.07 -3.93 2.51
C GLU A 65 13.67 -3.29 1.19
N GLY A 66 13.96 -2.01 1.05
CA GLY A 66 13.63 -1.26 -0.16
C GLY A 66 12.13 -1.00 -0.32
N CYS A 67 11.67 -0.74 -1.55
CA CYS A 67 10.25 -0.65 -1.90
C CYS A 67 9.82 -1.96 -2.57
N CYS A 68 9.60 -2.98 -1.77
CA CYS A 68 9.20 -4.31 -2.22
C CYS A 68 7.74 -4.61 -1.86
N PHE A 69 7.20 -5.68 -2.46
CA PHE A 69 5.82 -6.12 -2.20
C PHE A 69 5.57 -6.34 -0.71
N TYR A 70 6.47 -6.99 0.02
CA TYR A 70 6.31 -7.25 1.45
C TYR A 70 6.19 -5.97 2.27
N LYS A 71 6.96 -4.92 1.93
CA LYS A 71 6.83 -3.62 2.58
C LYS A 71 5.47 -2.99 2.31
N LEU A 72 5.05 -2.92 1.05
CA LEU A 72 3.77 -2.32 0.68
C LEU A 72 2.58 -3.07 1.28
N PHE A 73 2.66 -4.40 1.28
CA PHE A 73 1.65 -5.26 1.89
C PHE A 73 1.56 -5.06 3.41
N SER A 74 2.70 -5.04 4.10
CA SER A 74 2.73 -4.77 5.54
C SER A 74 2.20 -3.38 5.88
N LEU A 75 2.61 -2.36 5.12
CA LEU A 75 2.15 -0.99 5.30
C LEU A 75 0.66 -0.83 5.00
N PHE A 76 0.12 -1.60 4.06
CA PHE A 76 -1.32 -1.63 3.83
C PHE A 76 -2.08 -2.06 5.09
N PHE A 77 -1.70 -3.18 5.71
CA PHE A 77 -2.40 -3.67 6.91
C PHE A 77 -2.18 -2.77 8.13
N ILE A 78 -0.94 -2.31 8.34
CA ILE A 78 -0.63 -1.39 9.44
C ILE A 78 -1.38 -0.07 9.24
N GLY A 79 -1.35 0.49 8.05
CA GLY A 79 -2.04 1.73 7.71
C GLY A 79 -3.55 1.59 7.82
N ALA A 80 -4.13 0.47 7.38
CA ALA A 80 -5.56 0.20 7.51
C ALA A 80 -6.00 0.14 8.98
N LEU A 81 -5.22 -0.53 9.84
CA LEU A 81 -5.51 -0.64 11.27
C LEU A 81 -5.35 0.71 11.98
N LEU A 82 -4.20 1.36 11.81
CA LEU A 82 -3.92 2.63 12.48
C LEU A 82 -4.85 3.74 11.98
N GLY A 83 -5.19 3.73 10.70
CA GLY A 83 -6.12 4.68 10.11
C GLY A 83 -7.52 4.59 10.72
N ASP A 84 -8.09 3.39 10.84
CA ASP A 84 -9.40 3.21 11.48
C ASP A 84 -9.39 3.61 12.96
N ILE A 85 -8.34 3.25 13.69
CA ILE A 85 -8.18 3.65 15.09
C ILE A 85 -8.11 5.19 15.22
N THR A 86 -7.32 5.83 14.36
CA THR A 86 -7.16 7.29 14.36
C THR A 86 -8.48 7.98 14.04
N GLU A 87 -9.20 7.53 13.00
CA GLU A 87 -10.52 8.07 12.66
C GLU A 87 -11.55 7.85 13.78
N THR A 88 -11.54 6.67 14.41
CA THR A 88 -12.43 6.36 15.55
C THR A 88 -12.20 7.31 16.70
N ILE A 89 -10.93 7.57 17.07
CA ILE A 89 -10.55 8.54 18.10
C ILE A 89 -10.96 9.97 17.68
N PHE A 90 -10.70 10.32 16.42
CA PHE A 90 -11.09 11.63 15.87
C PHE A 90 -12.60 11.85 15.94
N CYS A 91 -13.42 10.88 15.54
CA CYS A 91 -14.87 10.93 15.67
C CYS A 91 -15.31 11.11 17.13
N ARG A 92 -14.62 10.46 18.07
CA ARG A 92 -14.92 10.63 19.50
C ARG A 92 -14.64 12.05 19.99
N ILE A 93 -13.53 12.64 19.57
CA ILE A 93 -13.14 13.99 19.98
C ILE A 93 -14.03 15.05 19.33
N THR A 94 -14.34 14.91 18.05
CA THR A 94 -15.05 15.95 17.27
C THR A 94 -16.58 15.85 17.35
N ALA A 95 -17.11 14.63 17.28
CA ALA A 95 -18.56 14.38 17.26
C ALA A 95 -19.10 13.78 18.57
N GLY A 96 -18.24 13.46 19.53
CA GLY A 96 -18.64 12.89 20.82
C GLY A 96 -19.09 11.42 20.76
N VAL A 97 -19.02 10.77 19.61
CA VAL A 97 -19.49 9.39 19.38
C VAL A 97 -18.33 8.44 19.10
N TRP A 98 -18.44 7.21 19.61
CA TRP A 98 -17.56 6.11 19.21
C TRP A 98 -18.11 5.49 17.94
N MET A 99 -17.46 5.74 16.81
CA MET A 99 -17.85 5.22 15.51
C MET A 99 -16.59 4.77 14.76
N SER A 100 -16.45 3.47 14.56
CA SER A 100 -15.44 2.93 13.65
C SER A 100 -15.86 3.22 12.20
N ARG A 101 -14.90 3.63 11.40
CA ARG A 101 -15.06 3.84 9.94
C ARG A 101 -14.40 2.72 9.15
N SER A 102 -14.39 1.53 9.74
CA SER A 102 -13.89 0.32 9.09
C SER A 102 -14.58 0.10 7.74
N SER A 103 -13.79 -0.25 6.74
CA SER A 103 -14.28 -0.61 5.41
C SER A 103 -14.58 -2.10 5.27
N VAL A 104 -14.39 -2.87 6.32
CA VAL A 104 -14.59 -4.33 6.35
C VAL A 104 -15.61 -4.72 7.41
N ILE A 105 -16.29 -5.87 7.21
CA ILE A 105 -17.31 -6.37 8.14
C ILE A 105 -16.68 -6.83 9.46
N TYR A 106 -15.47 -7.36 9.42
CA TYR A 106 -14.76 -7.86 10.59
C TYR A 106 -13.43 -7.12 10.77
N GLY A 107 -13.23 -6.60 11.98
CA GLY A 107 -12.00 -5.94 12.40
C GLY A 107 -11.94 -4.44 12.06
N PRO A 108 -11.06 -3.71 12.72
CA PRO A 108 -10.90 -2.28 12.58
C PRO A 108 -9.93 -1.95 11.43
N PHE A 109 -10.35 -2.15 10.19
CA PHE A 109 -9.50 -1.92 9.02
C PHE A 109 -10.14 -0.94 8.03
N SER A 110 -9.51 0.17 7.78
CA SER A 110 -9.86 1.11 6.72
C SER A 110 -9.03 0.85 5.47
N ILE A 111 -9.68 0.31 4.42
CA ILE A 111 -9.03 0.04 3.13
C ILE A 111 -8.47 1.33 2.52
N VAL A 112 -9.17 2.45 2.68
CA VAL A 112 -8.73 3.75 2.17
C VAL A 112 -7.39 4.15 2.79
N TRP A 113 -7.25 4.05 4.11
CA TRP A 113 -5.99 4.33 4.79
C TRP A 113 -4.88 3.35 4.41
N GLY A 114 -5.20 2.06 4.34
CA GLY A 114 -4.22 1.04 3.94
C GLY A 114 -3.68 1.25 2.53
N LEU A 115 -4.56 1.47 1.57
CA LEU A 115 -4.16 1.77 0.19
C LEU A 115 -3.42 3.10 0.10
N GLY A 116 -3.86 4.13 0.84
CA GLY A 116 -3.19 5.42 0.91
C GLY A 116 -1.74 5.31 1.38
N CYS A 117 -1.49 4.58 2.49
CA CYS A 117 -0.15 4.34 3.00
C CYS A 117 0.74 3.60 2.00
N ALA A 118 0.22 2.53 1.39
CA ALA A 118 0.96 1.78 0.38
C ALA A 118 1.25 2.63 -0.86
N PHE A 119 0.29 3.41 -1.32
CA PHE A 119 0.39 4.25 -2.51
C PHE A 119 1.36 5.43 -2.30
N LEU A 120 1.25 6.15 -1.18
CA LEU A 120 2.19 7.20 -0.83
C LEU A 120 3.61 6.66 -0.70
N THR A 121 3.79 5.50 -0.06
CA THR A 121 5.10 4.86 0.02
C THR A 121 5.65 4.56 -1.37
N LEU A 122 4.85 3.97 -2.26
CA LEU A 122 5.26 3.63 -3.62
C LEU A 122 5.72 4.87 -4.40
N LEU A 123 4.96 5.96 -4.32
CA LEU A 123 5.25 7.19 -5.05
C LEU A 123 6.41 7.98 -4.45
N LEU A 124 6.47 8.07 -3.12
CA LEU A 124 7.42 8.91 -2.42
C LEU A 124 8.73 8.21 -2.07
N TYR A 125 8.78 6.87 -2.15
CA TYR A 125 9.98 6.11 -1.80
C TYR A 125 11.25 6.58 -2.54
N ARG A 126 11.10 6.97 -3.79
CA ARG A 126 12.19 7.51 -4.60
C ARG A 126 12.74 8.83 -4.05
N TYR A 127 11.91 9.57 -3.33
CA TYR A 127 12.23 10.90 -2.78
C TYR A 127 12.54 10.85 -1.29
N ARG A 128 12.65 9.66 -0.66
CA ARG A 128 12.88 9.45 0.77
C ARG A 128 14.11 10.17 1.37
N ASN A 129 15.08 10.56 0.51
CA ASN A 129 16.28 11.30 0.92
C ASN A 129 16.11 12.84 0.78
N LYS A 130 14.93 13.32 0.40
CA LYS A 130 14.61 14.74 0.38
C LYS A 130 14.28 15.23 1.80
N SER A 131 14.25 16.56 1.98
CA SER A 131 13.86 17.13 3.27
C SER A 131 12.44 16.76 3.64
N ASP A 132 12.16 16.62 4.95
CA ASP A 132 10.84 16.29 5.49
C ASP A 132 9.78 17.28 5.01
N GLY A 133 10.12 18.57 4.92
CA GLY A 133 9.20 19.59 4.37
C GLY A 133 8.81 19.33 2.92
N SER A 134 9.74 18.82 2.09
CA SER A 134 9.43 18.46 0.70
C SER A 134 8.54 17.22 0.63
N ILE A 135 8.80 16.22 1.50
CA ILE A 135 7.99 15.02 1.60
C ILE A 135 6.60 15.35 2.12
N PHE A 136 6.52 16.18 3.16
CA PHE A 136 5.26 16.69 3.70
C PHE A 136 4.41 17.40 2.64
N LEU A 137 5.01 18.32 1.88
CA LEU A 137 4.27 19.04 0.82
C LEU A 137 3.79 18.08 -0.26
N ALA A 138 4.64 17.16 -0.71
CA ALA A 138 4.26 16.15 -1.70
C ALA A 138 3.19 15.22 -1.16
N GLY A 139 3.29 14.77 0.08
CA GLY A 139 2.28 13.94 0.76
C GLY A 139 0.94 14.66 0.93
N THR A 140 0.97 15.94 1.27
CA THR A 140 -0.22 16.79 1.35
C THR A 140 -0.97 16.85 0.02
N LEU A 141 -0.26 17.07 -1.08
CA LEU A 141 -0.87 17.16 -2.41
C LEU A 141 -1.33 15.79 -2.93
N LEU A 142 -0.47 14.78 -2.83
CA LEU A 142 -0.78 13.43 -3.32
C LEU A 142 -1.88 12.75 -2.48
N GLY A 143 -1.82 12.89 -1.16
CA GLY A 143 -2.82 12.35 -0.26
C GLY A 143 -4.18 13.02 -0.46
N GLY A 144 -4.19 14.34 -0.63
CA GLY A 144 -5.41 15.07 -0.97
C GLY A 144 -6.02 14.63 -2.30
N ALA A 145 -5.21 14.49 -3.34
CA ALA A 145 -5.67 13.98 -4.63
C ALA A 145 -6.19 12.54 -4.51
N TYR A 146 -5.49 11.69 -3.77
CA TYR A 146 -5.89 10.31 -3.51
C TYR A 146 -7.27 10.25 -2.81
N GLU A 147 -7.47 11.01 -1.74
CA GLU A 147 -8.74 11.03 -1.00
C GLU A 147 -9.89 11.54 -1.85
N TYR A 148 -9.64 12.57 -2.67
CA TYR A 148 -10.63 13.07 -3.64
C TYR A 148 -11.03 11.98 -4.64
N ILE A 149 -10.03 11.28 -5.21
CA ILE A 149 -10.26 10.18 -6.16
C ILE A 149 -11.05 9.04 -5.49
N CYS A 150 -10.69 8.67 -4.26
CA CYS A 150 -11.44 7.67 -3.49
C CYS A 150 -12.90 8.06 -3.30
N SER A 151 -13.18 9.33 -2.97
CA SER A 151 -14.55 9.83 -2.81
C SER A 151 -15.35 9.73 -4.11
N VAL A 152 -14.76 10.14 -5.24
CA VAL A 152 -15.41 10.02 -6.56
C VAL A 152 -15.63 8.55 -6.92
N PHE A 153 -14.61 7.70 -6.73
CA PHE A 153 -14.70 6.28 -7.04
C PHE A 153 -15.78 5.58 -6.23
N THR A 154 -15.85 5.83 -4.92
CA THR A 154 -16.85 5.20 -4.05
C THR A 154 -18.25 5.65 -4.40
N GLU A 155 -18.46 6.90 -4.75
CA GLU A 155 -19.75 7.38 -5.24
C GLU A 155 -20.15 6.70 -6.56
N MET A 156 -19.22 6.57 -7.51
CA MET A 156 -19.49 5.90 -8.80
C MET A 156 -19.82 4.41 -8.64
N VAL A 157 -19.15 3.71 -7.72
CA VAL A 157 -19.30 2.26 -7.56
C VAL A 157 -20.47 1.91 -6.63
N PHE A 158 -20.65 2.66 -5.55
CA PHE A 158 -21.62 2.35 -4.50
C PHE A 158 -22.83 3.29 -4.50
N GLY A 159 -22.83 4.34 -5.34
CA GLY A 159 -23.91 5.32 -5.41
C GLY A 159 -24.04 6.19 -4.16
N THR A 160 -23.01 6.23 -3.30
CA THR A 160 -23.04 6.98 -2.04
C THR A 160 -21.68 7.62 -1.73
N ILE A 161 -21.73 8.75 -1.04
CA ILE A 161 -20.55 9.45 -0.51
C ILE A 161 -20.34 8.97 0.91
N PHE A 162 -19.16 8.42 1.21
CA PHE A 162 -18.86 7.88 2.54
C PHE A 162 -18.43 8.94 3.55
N TRP A 163 -17.98 10.12 3.10
CA TRP A 163 -17.65 11.26 3.94
C TRP A 163 -17.99 12.56 3.23
N ASP A 164 -18.36 13.57 4.00
CA ASP A 164 -18.71 14.89 3.50
C ASP A 164 -18.04 15.98 4.37
N TYR A 165 -17.22 16.80 3.71
CA TYR A 165 -16.50 17.91 4.32
C TYR A 165 -17.11 19.27 3.97
N SER A 166 -18.34 19.33 3.47
CA SER A 166 -18.99 20.59 3.05
C SER A 166 -19.09 21.61 4.19
N GLY A 167 -19.16 21.14 5.43
CA GLY A 167 -19.16 22.00 6.63
C GLY A 167 -17.78 22.54 7.05
N PHE A 168 -16.69 22.09 6.41
CA PHE A 168 -15.35 22.54 6.74
C PHE A 168 -14.89 23.68 5.83
N ALA A 169 -14.10 24.62 6.39
CA ALA A 169 -13.44 25.65 5.59
C ALA A 169 -12.40 25.00 4.65
N PHE A 170 -12.19 25.65 3.48
CA PHE A 170 -11.22 25.17 2.47
C PHE A 170 -11.48 23.73 2.00
N ASN A 171 -12.75 23.34 1.87
CA ASN A 171 -13.11 22.09 1.21
C ASN A 171 -13.18 22.24 -0.31
N LEU A 172 -12.99 21.15 -1.03
CA LEU A 172 -13.15 21.07 -2.48
C LEU A 172 -14.32 20.13 -2.79
N GLY A 173 -15.49 20.71 -3.04
CA GLY A 173 -16.71 19.98 -3.36
C GLY A 173 -17.17 19.03 -2.28
N GLY A 174 -16.87 19.30 -1.00
CA GLY A 174 -17.18 18.44 0.14
C GLY A 174 -16.39 17.13 0.19
N ARG A 175 -15.54 16.84 -0.80
CA ARG A 175 -14.83 15.55 -0.93
C ARG A 175 -13.51 15.51 -0.20
N ILE A 176 -12.88 16.67 -0.03
CA ILE A 176 -11.63 16.84 0.71
C ILE A 176 -11.57 18.24 1.30
N ASN A 177 -10.81 18.41 2.36
CA ASN A 177 -10.49 19.73 2.91
C ASN A 177 -8.99 19.86 3.22
N LEU A 178 -8.52 21.09 3.36
CA LEU A 178 -7.10 21.39 3.55
C LEU A 178 -6.52 20.76 4.83
N LEU A 179 -7.30 20.67 5.92
CA LEU A 179 -6.84 20.06 7.17
C LEU A 179 -6.49 18.57 6.97
N TYR A 180 -7.34 17.83 6.27
CA TYR A 180 -7.08 16.41 5.97
C TYR A 180 -5.94 16.23 4.97
N CYS A 181 -5.76 17.17 4.03
CA CYS A 181 -4.55 17.17 3.19
C CYS A 181 -3.28 17.24 4.05
N PHE A 182 -3.26 18.06 5.10
CA PHE A 182 -2.11 18.14 6.01
C PHE A 182 -1.90 16.84 6.82
N PHE A 183 -2.96 16.15 7.21
CA PHE A 183 -2.83 14.84 7.86
C PHE A 183 -2.16 13.83 6.94
N TRP A 184 -2.50 13.82 5.64
CA TRP A 184 -1.78 13.02 4.65
C TRP A 184 -0.31 13.43 4.52
N GLY A 185 -0.01 14.72 4.59
CA GLY A 185 1.36 15.23 4.63
C GLY A 185 2.16 14.70 5.82
N ILE A 186 1.55 14.69 7.02
CA ILE A 186 2.16 14.15 8.25
C ILE A 186 2.37 12.63 8.09
N ALA A 187 1.40 11.91 7.56
CA ALA A 187 1.50 10.46 7.36
C ALA A 187 2.56 10.07 6.33
N ALA A 188 2.98 10.97 5.44
CA ALA A 188 4.00 10.74 4.42
C ALA A 188 5.44 10.88 4.94
N VAL A 189 5.68 11.64 6.03
CA VAL A 189 6.99 11.85 6.65
C VAL A 189 7.34 10.74 7.63
#